data_ac2d7da0f63966ab1cad162256887c87
#
_entry.id   ac2d7da0f63966ab1cad162256887c87
#
_cell.length_a   1.000
_cell.length_b   1.000
_cell.length_c   1.000
_cell.angle_alpha   90.00
_cell.angle_beta   90.00
_cell.angle_gamma   90.00
#
_symmetry.space_group_name_H-M   'P 1'
#
loop_
_entity.id
_entity.type
_entity.pdbx_description
1 polymer ?
#
loop_
_entity_poly.entity_id
_entity_poly.type
_entity_poly.pdbx_seq_one_letter_code
_entity_poly.pdbx_strand_id
1 'polypeptide(L)'
;MIHIVPKPTDTPDDNSTGAVMQELERAGARYEVLDLGSIDPLDSGLENELIWVCGIRQDGHQFETLSVLALDNRVINTPDSIVACASKVMTTALLLQNGVRTPETAYVRSEAQARDFLARHGKVVYKPLYGYDGNGIRLVTEPGELGPGPWYLQEYVKNDRDFRVFVLGGEAVGAITRVSDSLMHNIHQGGIGMAVPIDEEMRAIAEASADAVGIDYCGVDLLRDSEGYTVLEVNGTPNWHCMSAPIPKLLALYLIEREREMRA
;
A
#
# COMPACT_ATOMS: atom_id res chain seq x y z
N MET A 1 -19.30 -16.77 3.77
CA MET A 1 -19.31 -16.33 2.35
C MET A 1 -18.28 -15.23 2.19
N ILE A 2 -17.81 -14.94 0.96
CA ILE A 2 -16.84 -13.84 0.73
C ILE A 2 -17.62 -12.62 0.25
N HIS A 3 -17.52 -11.49 0.96
CA HIS A 3 -18.08 -10.20 0.54
C HIS A 3 -16.96 -9.36 -0.06
N ILE A 4 -17.20 -8.76 -1.22
CA ILE A 4 -16.19 -8.04 -2.00
C ILE A 4 -16.53 -6.56 -2.04
N VAL A 5 -15.65 -5.72 -1.49
CA VAL A 5 -15.68 -4.27 -1.67
C VAL A 5 -14.86 -3.93 -2.92
N PRO A 6 -15.51 -3.48 -4.01
CA PRO A 6 -14.83 -3.21 -5.28
C PRO A 6 -13.87 -2.03 -5.17
N LYS A 7 -12.86 -2.03 -6.03
CA LYS A 7 -11.95 -0.91 -6.15
C LYS A 7 -12.64 0.27 -6.84
N PRO A 8 -12.71 1.46 -6.22
CA PRO A 8 -13.41 2.61 -6.80
C PRO A 8 -12.86 3.12 -8.14
N THR A 9 -11.61 2.76 -8.45
CA THR A 9 -10.92 3.15 -9.68
C THR A 9 -10.97 2.10 -10.78
N ASP A 10 -11.65 0.96 -10.56
CA ASP A 10 -11.81 -0.06 -11.59
C ASP A 10 -12.60 0.50 -12.79
N THR A 11 -12.15 0.16 -13.98
CA THR A 11 -12.77 0.50 -15.27
C THR A 11 -12.98 -0.76 -16.09
N PRO A 12 -13.74 -0.74 -17.20
CA PRO A 12 -13.88 -1.92 -18.07
C PRO A 12 -12.53 -2.47 -18.59
N ASP A 13 -11.56 -1.60 -18.82
CA ASP A 13 -10.24 -1.95 -19.38
C ASP A 13 -9.20 -2.27 -18.28
N ASP A 14 -9.45 -1.85 -17.05
CA ASP A 14 -8.58 -2.06 -15.89
C ASP A 14 -9.44 -2.40 -14.67
N ASN A 15 -9.75 -3.69 -14.52
CA ASN A 15 -10.68 -4.19 -13.51
C ASN A 15 -9.98 -5.20 -12.57
N SER A 16 -9.34 -4.67 -11.56
CA SER A 16 -8.66 -5.48 -10.54
C SER A 16 -9.64 -6.36 -9.75
N THR A 17 -10.77 -5.81 -9.34
CA THR A 17 -11.82 -6.56 -8.62
C THR A 17 -12.36 -7.69 -9.47
N GLY A 18 -12.75 -7.40 -10.72
CA GLY A 18 -13.29 -8.39 -11.64
C GLY A 18 -12.33 -9.53 -11.96
N ALA A 19 -11.03 -9.26 -12.02
CA ALA A 19 -10.01 -10.30 -12.23
C ALA A 19 -9.98 -11.32 -11.08
N VAL A 20 -10.11 -10.89 -9.82
CA VAL A 20 -10.17 -11.80 -8.67
C VAL A 20 -11.52 -12.51 -8.60
N MET A 21 -12.63 -11.83 -8.91
CA MET A 21 -13.97 -12.45 -8.98
C MET A 21 -14.00 -13.61 -9.97
N GLN A 22 -13.40 -13.45 -11.15
CA GLN A 22 -13.30 -14.55 -12.14
C GLN A 22 -12.54 -15.76 -11.60
N GLU A 23 -11.47 -15.55 -10.82
CA GLU A 23 -10.74 -16.67 -10.22
C GLU A 23 -11.52 -17.33 -9.08
N LEU A 24 -12.30 -16.58 -8.30
CA LEU A 24 -13.24 -17.14 -7.31
C LEU A 24 -14.31 -18.00 -8.00
N GLU A 25 -14.90 -17.54 -9.11
CA GLU A 25 -15.85 -18.31 -9.90
C GLU A 25 -15.24 -19.61 -10.45
N ARG A 26 -14.01 -19.55 -11.00
CA ARG A 26 -13.28 -20.73 -11.49
C ARG A 26 -13.03 -21.75 -10.38
N ALA A 27 -12.81 -21.26 -9.15
CA ALA A 27 -12.62 -22.10 -7.96
C ALA A 27 -13.95 -22.59 -7.35
N GLY A 28 -15.12 -22.18 -7.87
CA GLY A 28 -16.42 -22.53 -7.33
C GLY A 28 -16.74 -21.87 -5.98
N ALA A 29 -16.04 -20.79 -5.61
CA ALA A 29 -16.28 -20.07 -4.39
C ALA A 29 -17.52 -19.16 -4.52
N ARG A 30 -18.29 -19.05 -3.43
CA ARG A 30 -19.44 -18.13 -3.39
C ARG A 30 -18.99 -16.78 -2.87
N TYR A 31 -19.40 -15.73 -3.55
CA TYR A 31 -19.15 -14.35 -3.14
C TYR A 31 -20.33 -13.45 -3.46
N GLU A 32 -20.37 -12.30 -2.83
CA GLU A 32 -21.29 -11.20 -3.11
C GLU A 32 -20.53 -9.87 -3.14
N VAL A 33 -20.98 -8.94 -3.98
CA VAL A 33 -20.43 -7.58 -4.02
C VAL A 33 -21.05 -6.76 -2.89
N LEU A 34 -20.23 -6.11 -2.09
CA LEU A 34 -20.65 -5.26 -0.98
C LEU A 34 -20.38 -3.79 -1.32
N ASP A 35 -21.45 -3.01 -1.40
CA ASP A 35 -21.38 -1.56 -1.57
C ASP A 35 -21.40 -0.86 -0.20
N LEU A 36 -20.24 -0.39 0.24
CA LEU A 36 -20.10 0.35 1.50
C LEU A 36 -20.86 1.68 1.54
N GLY A 37 -21.30 2.20 0.38
CA GLY A 37 -22.06 3.44 0.30
C GLY A 37 -23.57 3.24 0.53
N SER A 38 -24.06 2.01 0.46
CA SER A 38 -25.49 1.70 0.56
C SER A 38 -25.85 0.86 1.78
N ILE A 39 -24.89 0.18 2.41
CA ILE A 39 -25.13 -0.65 3.60
C ILE A 39 -25.23 0.20 4.88
N ASP A 40 -26.21 -0.11 5.73
CA ASP A 40 -26.20 0.37 7.12
C ASP A 40 -25.31 -0.54 7.97
N PRO A 41 -24.14 -0.07 8.43
CA PRO A 41 -23.23 -0.92 9.20
C PRO A 41 -23.78 -1.30 10.58
N LEU A 42 -24.72 -0.54 11.14
CA LEU A 42 -25.33 -0.83 12.44
C LEU A 42 -26.48 -1.85 12.38
N ASP A 43 -26.97 -2.16 11.16
CA ASP A 43 -28.02 -3.14 10.90
C ASP A 43 -27.71 -3.93 9.61
N SER A 44 -26.47 -4.33 9.46
CA SER A 44 -25.98 -5.00 8.24
C SER A 44 -26.42 -6.46 8.13
N GLY A 45 -26.65 -7.12 9.26
CA GLY A 45 -26.87 -8.57 9.32
C GLY A 45 -25.64 -9.41 8.95
N LEU A 46 -24.46 -8.80 8.78
CA LEU A 46 -23.20 -9.49 8.47
C LEU A 46 -22.47 -9.82 9.76
N GLU A 47 -22.37 -11.11 10.08
CA GLU A 47 -21.64 -11.62 11.26
C GLU A 47 -20.82 -12.86 10.86
N ASN A 48 -19.57 -12.93 11.32
CA ASN A 48 -18.64 -14.02 11.00
C ASN A 48 -18.46 -14.29 9.50
N GLU A 49 -18.46 -13.23 8.70
CA GLU A 49 -18.22 -13.28 7.26
C GLU A 49 -16.83 -12.76 6.91
N LEU A 50 -16.31 -13.13 5.74
CA LEU A 50 -15.09 -12.60 5.19
C LEU A 50 -15.40 -11.43 4.27
N ILE A 51 -14.81 -10.27 4.54
CA ILE A 51 -14.93 -9.06 3.70
C ILE A 51 -13.57 -8.78 3.08
N TRP A 52 -13.47 -8.87 1.76
CA TRP A 52 -12.26 -8.47 1.03
C TRP A 52 -12.40 -7.07 0.46
N VAL A 53 -11.44 -6.21 0.80
CA VAL A 53 -11.38 -4.81 0.35
C VAL A 53 -10.36 -4.69 -0.78
N CYS A 54 -10.81 -4.68 -2.03
CA CYS A 54 -9.93 -4.42 -3.18
C CYS A 54 -9.46 -2.96 -3.22
N GLY A 55 -10.30 -2.04 -2.80
CA GLY A 55 -9.98 -0.64 -2.63
C GLY A 55 -11.05 0.11 -1.85
N ILE A 56 -10.73 1.29 -1.37
CA ILE A 56 -11.65 2.13 -0.59
C ILE A 56 -11.45 3.60 -0.97
N ARG A 57 -12.53 4.39 -0.96
CA ARG A 57 -12.44 5.85 -1.09
C ARG A 57 -11.94 6.45 0.23
N GLN A 58 -11.02 7.39 0.12
CA GLN A 58 -10.47 8.11 1.28
C GLN A 58 -11.36 9.31 1.70
N ASP A 59 -12.66 9.24 1.46
CA ASP A 59 -13.62 10.31 1.79
C ASP A 59 -14.23 10.20 3.20
N GLY A 60 -13.78 9.22 3.97
CA GLY A 60 -14.19 9.00 5.37
C GLY A 60 -15.41 8.10 5.54
N HIS A 61 -16.45 8.23 4.73
CA HIS A 61 -17.71 7.49 4.92
C HIS A 61 -17.55 5.97 4.77
N GLN A 62 -16.89 5.52 3.71
CA GLN A 62 -16.66 4.09 3.50
C GLN A 62 -15.75 3.49 4.57
N PHE A 63 -14.82 4.29 5.08
CA PHE A 63 -13.92 3.87 6.13
C PHE A 63 -14.68 3.63 7.46
N GLU A 64 -15.58 4.54 7.84
CA GLU A 64 -16.44 4.36 9.03
C GLU A 64 -17.29 3.09 8.90
N THR A 65 -17.96 2.90 7.74
CA THR A 65 -18.75 1.70 7.47
C THR A 65 -17.88 0.43 7.63
N LEU A 66 -16.71 0.40 7.01
CA LEU A 66 -15.82 -0.75 7.07
C LEU A 66 -15.30 -1.02 8.48
N SER A 67 -15.02 0.03 9.25
CA SER A 67 -14.54 -0.09 10.64
C SER A 67 -15.59 -0.72 11.56
N VAL A 68 -16.86 -0.37 11.37
CA VAL A 68 -17.96 -0.99 12.12
C VAL A 68 -18.16 -2.45 11.71
N LEU A 69 -18.17 -2.75 10.40
CA LEU A 69 -18.28 -4.13 9.91
C LEU A 69 -17.12 -5.02 10.39
N ALA A 70 -15.94 -4.45 10.61
CA ALA A 70 -14.77 -5.18 11.10
C ALA A 70 -14.89 -5.63 12.56
N LEU A 71 -15.87 -5.15 13.33
CA LEU A 71 -16.09 -5.58 14.71
C LEU A 71 -16.58 -7.04 14.80
N ASP A 72 -17.41 -7.46 13.83
CA ASP A 72 -18.05 -8.77 13.83
C ASP A 72 -17.64 -9.65 12.63
N ASN A 73 -16.77 -9.12 11.76
CA ASN A 73 -16.35 -9.80 10.53
C ASN A 73 -14.83 -9.76 10.36
N ARG A 74 -14.30 -10.74 9.63
CA ARG A 74 -12.89 -10.72 9.21
C ARG A 74 -12.74 -9.86 7.95
N VAL A 75 -12.02 -8.74 8.07
CA VAL A 75 -11.76 -7.84 6.94
C VAL A 75 -10.33 -7.99 6.45
N ILE A 76 -10.13 -8.15 5.16
CA ILE A 76 -8.84 -8.25 4.45
C ILE A 76 -8.77 -7.15 3.38
N ASN A 77 -7.89 -6.15 3.46
CA ASN A 77 -7.06 -5.78 4.62
C ASN A 77 -7.90 -5.10 5.70
N THR A 78 -7.43 -5.20 6.95
CA THR A 78 -8.13 -4.55 8.08
C THR A 78 -8.16 -3.03 7.93
N PRO A 79 -9.19 -2.33 8.47
CA PRO A 79 -9.24 -0.88 8.46
C PRO A 79 -7.97 -0.24 9.05
N ASP A 80 -7.47 -0.77 10.17
CA ASP A 80 -6.27 -0.24 10.84
C ASP A 80 -5.02 -0.34 9.95
N SER A 81 -4.83 -1.46 9.26
CA SER A 81 -3.69 -1.63 8.36
C SER A 81 -3.79 -0.73 7.12
N ILE A 82 -5.02 -0.51 6.60
CA ILE A 82 -5.25 0.44 5.50
C ILE A 82 -4.90 1.87 5.93
N VAL A 83 -5.35 2.28 7.13
CA VAL A 83 -5.01 3.60 7.69
C VAL A 83 -3.51 3.76 7.95
N ALA A 84 -2.87 2.73 8.50
CA ALA A 84 -1.43 2.73 8.71
C ALA A 84 -0.68 2.96 7.39
N CYS A 85 -1.07 2.27 6.32
CA CYS A 85 -0.50 2.46 4.97
C CYS A 85 -0.80 3.85 4.39
N ALA A 86 -1.98 4.40 4.61
CA ALA A 86 -2.35 5.74 4.12
C ALA A 86 -1.57 6.87 4.81
N SER A 87 -1.07 6.63 6.02
CA SER A 87 -0.30 7.59 6.81
C SER A 87 1.21 7.37 6.65
N LYS A 88 1.88 8.21 5.86
CA LYS A 88 3.34 8.15 5.69
C LYS A 88 4.10 8.18 7.01
N VAL A 89 3.63 8.97 7.97
CA VAL A 89 4.26 9.07 9.30
C VAL A 89 4.08 7.78 10.09
N MET A 90 2.89 7.19 10.08
CA MET A 90 2.61 5.94 10.77
C MET A 90 3.39 4.78 10.14
N THR A 91 3.35 4.64 8.82
CA THR A 91 4.13 3.61 8.11
C THR A 91 5.61 3.70 8.45
N THR A 92 6.21 4.91 8.36
CA THR A 92 7.62 5.10 8.72
C THR A 92 7.89 4.73 10.17
N ALA A 93 7.03 5.11 11.11
CA ALA A 93 7.18 4.77 12.52
C ALA A 93 7.15 3.25 12.75
N LEU A 94 6.21 2.54 12.11
CA LEU A 94 6.10 1.08 12.20
C LEU A 94 7.32 0.37 11.61
N LEU A 95 7.80 0.82 10.44
CA LEU A 95 9.02 0.29 9.83
C LEU A 95 10.23 0.45 10.76
N LEU A 96 10.44 1.65 11.31
CA LEU A 96 11.55 1.94 12.22
C LEU A 96 11.47 1.13 13.52
N GLN A 97 10.28 0.99 14.11
CA GLN A 97 10.06 0.18 15.32
C GLN A 97 10.39 -1.30 15.12
N ASN A 98 10.21 -1.80 13.90
CA ASN A 98 10.48 -3.18 13.53
C ASN A 98 11.87 -3.37 12.87
N GLY A 99 12.73 -2.34 12.89
CA GLY A 99 14.07 -2.43 12.34
C GLY A 99 14.15 -2.54 10.82
N VAL A 100 13.06 -2.20 10.12
CA VAL A 100 13.02 -2.20 8.65
C VAL A 100 13.66 -0.94 8.12
N ARG A 101 14.61 -1.09 7.20
CA ARG A 101 15.36 0.02 6.62
C ARG A 101 14.45 0.92 5.77
N THR A 102 14.41 2.20 6.11
CA THR A 102 13.75 3.27 5.36
C THR A 102 14.69 4.47 5.27
N PRO A 103 14.64 5.33 4.24
CA PRO A 103 15.48 6.52 4.20
C PRO A 103 15.26 7.39 5.43
N GLU A 104 16.31 8.07 5.91
CA GLU A 104 16.17 8.96 7.08
C GLU A 104 15.01 9.92 6.87
N THR A 105 14.12 9.98 7.83
CA THR A 105 12.84 10.68 7.69
C THR A 105 12.60 11.56 8.91
N ALA A 106 12.09 12.76 8.69
CA ALA A 106 11.72 13.68 9.76
C ALA A 106 10.27 14.19 9.54
N TYR A 107 9.49 14.15 10.60
CA TYR A 107 8.22 14.87 10.70
C TYR A 107 8.43 16.13 11.52
N VAL A 108 8.54 17.26 10.86
CA VAL A 108 8.99 18.53 11.44
C VAL A 108 7.86 19.58 11.45
N ARG A 109 7.89 20.45 12.45
CA ARG A 109 6.83 21.44 12.71
C ARG A 109 7.34 22.88 12.71
N SER A 110 8.67 23.09 12.60
CA SER A 110 9.28 24.41 12.57
C SER A 110 10.33 24.51 11.48
N GLU A 111 10.54 25.73 10.96
CA GLU A 111 11.60 25.99 9.98
C GLU A 111 12.99 25.65 10.52
N ALA A 112 13.23 25.82 11.82
CA ALA A 112 14.50 25.46 12.42
C ALA A 112 14.78 23.95 12.28
N GLN A 113 13.80 23.10 12.60
CA GLN A 113 13.92 21.65 12.43
C GLN A 113 14.11 21.26 10.95
N ALA A 114 13.39 21.93 10.03
CA ALA A 114 13.53 21.69 8.59
C ALA A 114 14.94 22.10 8.11
N ARG A 115 15.45 23.22 8.59
CA ARG A 115 16.81 23.71 8.27
C ARG A 115 17.88 22.75 8.76
N ASP A 116 17.72 22.23 9.99
CA ASP A 116 18.67 21.26 10.56
C ASP A 116 18.68 19.94 9.76
N PHE A 117 17.51 19.48 9.33
CA PHE A 117 17.39 18.27 8.48
C PHE A 117 18.03 18.50 7.10
N LEU A 118 17.74 19.63 6.46
CA LEU A 118 18.35 20.02 5.18
C LEU A 118 19.86 20.19 5.27
N ALA A 119 20.37 20.76 6.38
CA ALA A 119 21.81 20.93 6.59
C ALA A 119 22.56 19.58 6.65
N ARG A 120 21.93 18.52 7.14
CA ARG A 120 22.53 17.19 7.20
C ARG A 120 22.51 16.46 5.84
N HIS A 121 21.46 16.65 5.04
CA HIS A 121 21.25 15.90 3.81
C HIS A 121 21.52 16.69 2.51
N GLY A 122 21.68 18.01 2.62
CA GLY A 122 21.87 18.92 1.47
C GLY A 122 20.62 19.08 0.61
N LYS A 123 19.95 17.97 0.28
CA LYS A 123 18.68 17.96 -0.46
C LYS A 123 17.78 16.83 0.04
N VAL A 124 16.51 17.10 0.18
CA VAL A 124 15.51 16.16 0.71
C VAL A 124 14.30 16.04 -0.19
N VAL A 125 13.53 14.97 -0.02
CA VAL A 125 12.23 14.81 -0.64
C VAL A 125 11.16 15.28 0.33
N TYR A 126 10.41 16.29 -0.06
CA TYR A 126 9.16 16.66 0.59
C TYR A 126 8.04 15.78 0.06
N LYS A 127 7.24 15.20 0.97
CA LYS A 127 6.03 14.46 0.63
C LYS A 127 4.84 15.08 1.38
N PRO A 128 3.72 15.39 0.71
CA PRO A 128 2.49 15.77 1.40
C PRO A 128 2.07 14.68 2.39
N LEU A 129 1.58 15.08 3.57
CA LEU A 129 1.10 14.14 4.59
C LEU A 129 -0.08 13.32 4.09
N TYR A 130 -0.98 13.99 3.38
CA TYR A 130 -2.13 13.40 2.73
C TYR A 130 -1.95 13.53 1.23
N GLY A 131 -2.16 12.46 0.50
CA GLY A 131 -2.02 12.42 -0.95
C GLY A 131 -1.59 11.03 -1.44
N TYR A 132 -1.91 10.75 -2.68
CA TYR A 132 -1.67 9.50 -3.39
C TYR A 132 -1.04 9.79 -4.75
N ASP A 133 -0.55 8.75 -5.40
CA ASP A 133 0.03 8.79 -6.74
C ASP A 133 1.22 9.76 -6.91
N GLY A 134 1.92 10.07 -5.82
CA GLY A 134 3.08 10.95 -5.86
C GLY A 134 2.78 12.44 -6.06
N ASN A 135 1.51 12.85 -6.05
CA ASN A 135 1.13 14.24 -6.23
C ASN A 135 1.73 15.14 -5.15
N GLY A 136 2.40 16.22 -5.56
CA GLY A 136 3.02 17.18 -4.64
C GLY A 136 4.35 16.76 -4.04
N ILE A 137 4.88 15.57 -4.39
CA ILE A 137 6.23 15.17 -4.02
C ILE A 137 7.24 16.01 -4.81
N ARG A 138 8.23 16.56 -4.13
CA ARG A 138 9.28 17.36 -4.77
C ARG A 138 10.58 17.33 -4.00
N LEU A 139 11.67 17.65 -4.70
CA LEU A 139 12.96 17.92 -4.07
C LEU A 139 12.91 19.32 -3.45
N VAL A 140 13.57 19.45 -2.29
CA VAL A 140 13.73 20.69 -1.53
C VAL A 140 15.19 20.82 -1.13
N THR A 141 15.75 22.00 -1.36
CA THR A 141 17.13 22.34 -1.01
C THR A 141 17.21 23.46 0.03
N GLU A 142 16.15 24.26 0.13
CA GLU A 142 16.07 25.39 1.07
C GLU A 142 14.73 25.38 1.83
N PRO A 143 14.71 25.75 3.13
CA PRO A 143 13.47 25.79 3.91
C PRO A 143 12.40 26.72 3.35
N GLY A 144 12.79 27.79 2.64
CA GLY A 144 11.88 28.75 2.01
C GLY A 144 11.02 28.15 0.88
N GLU A 145 11.39 26.98 0.37
CA GLU A 145 10.60 26.22 -0.61
C GLU A 145 9.42 25.48 0.02
N LEU A 146 9.45 25.29 1.36
CA LEU A 146 8.38 24.63 2.09
C LEU A 146 7.27 25.65 2.36
N GLY A 147 6.04 25.37 1.94
CA GLY A 147 4.86 26.13 2.35
C GLY A 147 4.59 26.01 3.87
N PRO A 148 3.36 26.27 4.32
CA PRO A 148 2.99 26.07 5.73
C PRO A 148 3.21 24.61 6.18
N GLY A 149 3.75 24.40 7.39
CA GLY A 149 3.94 23.08 8.00
C GLY A 149 2.64 22.50 8.59
N PRO A 150 2.70 21.30 9.15
CA PRO A 150 3.88 20.46 9.35
C PRO A 150 4.37 19.77 8.07
N TRP A 151 5.63 19.32 8.06
CA TRP A 151 6.25 18.72 6.87
C TRP A 151 6.76 17.31 7.14
N TYR A 152 6.57 16.42 6.18
CA TYR A 152 7.23 15.13 6.09
C TYR A 152 8.39 15.27 5.11
N LEU A 153 9.60 15.19 5.62
CA LEU A 153 10.85 15.31 4.89
C LEU A 153 11.58 13.98 4.94
N GLN A 154 12.08 13.53 3.80
CA GLN A 154 12.81 12.28 3.69
C GLN A 154 14.12 12.52 2.95
N GLU A 155 15.18 11.85 3.37
CA GLU A 155 16.45 11.81 2.67
C GLU A 155 16.25 11.49 1.18
N TYR A 156 16.99 12.20 0.34
CA TYR A 156 16.97 11.91 -1.10
C TYR A 156 17.93 10.76 -1.41
N VAL A 157 17.41 9.60 -1.68
CA VAL A 157 18.14 8.45 -2.22
C VAL A 157 18.23 8.59 -3.72
N LYS A 158 19.45 8.73 -4.25
CA LYS A 158 19.66 8.82 -5.71
C LYS A 158 19.31 7.50 -6.37
N ASN A 159 18.40 7.53 -7.33
CA ASN A 159 17.94 6.35 -8.04
C ASN A 159 17.59 6.70 -9.49
N ASP A 160 17.53 5.68 -10.35
CA ASP A 160 17.05 5.73 -11.75
C ASP A 160 15.80 4.86 -11.92
N ARG A 161 15.42 4.15 -10.88
CA ARG A 161 14.26 3.24 -10.83
C ARG A 161 13.84 2.98 -9.41
N ASP A 162 12.64 2.50 -9.25
CA ASP A 162 12.15 1.87 -8.04
C ASP A 162 11.64 0.45 -8.30
N PHE A 163 11.27 -0.22 -7.22
CA PHE A 163 10.72 -1.57 -7.29
C PHE A 163 9.42 -1.60 -6.49
N ARG A 164 8.44 -2.37 -6.97
CA ARG A 164 7.25 -2.73 -6.20
C ARG A 164 7.20 -4.22 -6.00
N VAL A 165 7.17 -4.65 -4.75
CA VAL A 165 7.02 -6.06 -4.38
C VAL A 165 5.60 -6.27 -3.86
N PHE A 166 4.91 -7.26 -4.41
CA PHE A 166 3.61 -7.67 -3.92
C PHE A 166 3.80 -8.76 -2.86
N VAL A 167 3.30 -8.49 -1.65
CA VAL A 167 3.29 -9.43 -0.53
C VAL A 167 1.87 -9.89 -0.30
N LEU A 168 1.68 -11.19 -0.07
CA LEU A 168 0.39 -11.81 0.22
C LEU A 168 0.56 -12.87 1.30
N GLY A 169 -0.16 -12.75 2.41
CA GLY A 169 -0.10 -13.70 3.53
C GLY A 169 1.30 -13.80 4.14
N GLY A 170 2.07 -12.72 4.13
CA GLY A 170 3.45 -12.67 4.63
C GLY A 170 4.51 -13.14 3.62
N GLU A 171 4.14 -13.54 2.40
CA GLU A 171 5.07 -14.02 1.37
C GLU A 171 5.18 -13.05 0.18
N ALA A 172 6.38 -12.73 -0.25
CA ALA A 172 6.62 -11.94 -1.46
C ALA A 172 6.40 -12.81 -2.70
N VAL A 173 5.34 -12.50 -3.47
CA VAL A 173 4.85 -13.36 -4.56
C VAL A 173 5.11 -12.79 -5.97
N GLY A 174 5.43 -11.51 -6.10
CA GLY A 174 5.72 -10.88 -7.38
C GLY A 174 6.44 -9.56 -7.21
N ALA A 175 7.24 -9.17 -8.20
CA ALA A 175 7.92 -7.88 -8.21
C ALA A 175 8.00 -7.28 -9.60
N ILE A 176 7.99 -5.96 -9.65
CA ILE A 176 8.28 -5.15 -10.84
C ILE A 176 9.34 -4.11 -10.52
N THR A 177 10.11 -3.72 -11.53
CA THR A 177 10.85 -2.46 -11.55
C THR A 177 10.05 -1.43 -12.33
N ARG A 178 10.10 -0.16 -11.88
CA ARG A 178 9.49 0.97 -12.56
C ARG A 178 10.59 1.97 -12.92
N VAL A 179 10.62 2.40 -14.17
CA VAL A 179 11.63 3.33 -14.68
C VAL A 179 10.92 4.54 -15.28
N SER A 180 11.38 5.73 -14.96
CA SER A 180 10.96 6.99 -15.62
C SER A 180 12.08 8.01 -15.55
N ASP A 181 12.01 9.05 -16.38
CA ASP A 181 12.95 10.18 -16.36
C ASP A 181 12.63 11.23 -15.27
N SER A 182 11.60 10.96 -14.44
CA SER A 182 11.16 11.84 -13.36
C SER A 182 11.60 11.35 -11.99
N LEU A 183 11.46 12.21 -10.96
CA LEU A 183 11.69 11.83 -9.55
C LEU A 183 10.78 10.66 -9.11
N MET A 184 9.63 10.53 -9.73
CA MET A 184 8.64 9.48 -9.43
C MET A 184 8.55 8.51 -10.61
N HIS A 185 8.59 7.22 -10.30
CA HIS A 185 8.57 6.16 -11.31
C HIS A 185 7.18 5.50 -11.47
N ASN A 186 6.14 6.11 -10.91
CA ASN A 186 4.78 5.57 -10.93
C ASN A 186 4.26 5.37 -12.36
N ILE A 187 3.69 4.19 -12.64
CA ILE A 187 3.15 3.83 -13.96
C ILE A 187 2.06 4.83 -14.39
N HIS A 188 1.19 5.26 -13.47
CA HIS A 188 0.15 6.27 -13.74
C HIS A 188 0.70 7.65 -14.15
N GLN A 189 1.97 7.91 -13.91
CA GLN A 189 2.68 9.13 -14.32
C GLN A 189 3.64 8.91 -15.50
N GLY A 190 3.45 7.82 -16.24
CA GLY A 190 4.22 7.50 -17.44
C GLY A 190 5.45 6.62 -17.21
N GLY A 191 5.62 6.07 -16.01
CA GLY A 191 6.65 5.07 -15.74
C GLY A 191 6.39 3.75 -16.47
N ILE A 192 7.45 3.09 -16.87
CA ILE A 192 7.38 1.76 -17.50
C ILE A 192 7.64 0.71 -16.43
N GLY A 193 6.66 -0.19 -16.24
CA GLY A 193 6.77 -1.32 -15.33
C GLY A 193 7.23 -2.59 -16.07
N MET A 194 8.18 -3.30 -15.48
CA MET A 194 8.68 -4.59 -15.99
C MET A 194 8.80 -5.59 -14.86
N ALA A 195 8.32 -6.82 -15.09
CA ALA A 195 8.48 -7.90 -14.10
C ALA A 195 9.98 -8.19 -13.88
N VAL A 196 10.33 -8.40 -12.60
CA VAL A 196 11.68 -8.77 -12.19
C VAL A 196 11.63 -9.96 -11.22
N PRO A 197 12.70 -10.80 -11.17
CA PRO A 197 12.80 -11.82 -10.14
C PRO A 197 12.98 -11.17 -8.77
N ILE A 198 12.43 -11.81 -7.74
CA ILE A 198 12.59 -11.41 -6.35
C ILE A 198 13.90 -12.02 -5.84
N ASP A 199 14.88 -11.21 -5.49
CA ASP A 199 16.07 -11.66 -4.79
C ASP A 199 15.81 -11.82 -3.27
N GLU A 200 16.75 -12.43 -2.55
CA GLU A 200 16.61 -12.74 -1.13
C GLU A 200 16.49 -11.48 -0.25
N GLU A 201 17.25 -10.44 -0.56
CA GLU A 201 17.20 -9.17 0.17
C GLU A 201 15.88 -8.43 -0.06
N MET A 202 15.42 -8.38 -1.33
CA MET A 202 14.12 -7.81 -1.70
C MET A 202 12.97 -8.54 -1.02
N ARG A 203 13.03 -9.88 -0.96
CA ARG A 203 12.07 -10.72 -0.27
C ARG A 203 12.01 -10.36 1.21
N ALA A 204 13.15 -10.46 1.89
CA ALA A 204 13.24 -10.27 3.33
C ALA A 204 12.72 -8.89 3.78
N ILE A 205 13.12 -7.81 3.07
CA ILE A 205 12.68 -6.46 3.44
C ILE A 205 11.19 -6.22 3.14
N ALA A 206 10.65 -6.80 2.05
CA ALA A 206 9.24 -6.65 1.72
C ALA A 206 8.34 -7.41 2.69
N GLU A 207 8.69 -8.65 3.04
CA GLU A 207 7.96 -9.47 4.01
C GLU A 207 8.00 -8.84 5.41
N ALA A 208 9.17 -8.37 5.87
CA ALA A 208 9.31 -7.63 7.12
C ALA A 208 8.49 -6.32 7.14
N SER A 209 8.34 -5.65 5.99
CA SER A 209 7.52 -4.44 5.88
C SER A 209 6.03 -4.74 6.03
N ALA A 210 5.54 -5.82 5.43
CA ALA A 210 4.16 -6.26 5.56
C ALA A 210 3.83 -6.67 7.00
N ASP A 211 4.74 -7.40 7.65
CA ASP A 211 4.63 -7.80 9.05
C ASP A 211 4.61 -6.57 9.98
N ALA A 212 5.51 -5.61 9.77
CA ALA A 212 5.59 -4.38 10.56
C ALA A 212 4.28 -3.58 10.54
N VAL A 213 3.55 -3.58 9.42
CA VAL A 213 2.25 -2.90 9.28
C VAL A 213 1.09 -3.79 9.74
N GLY A 214 1.27 -5.10 9.81
CA GLY A 214 0.23 -6.07 10.16
C GLY A 214 -0.82 -6.22 9.05
N ILE A 215 -0.39 -6.37 7.79
CA ILE A 215 -1.28 -6.34 6.63
C ILE A 215 -1.27 -7.67 5.88
N ASP A 216 -2.45 -8.16 5.48
CA ASP A 216 -2.60 -9.45 4.79
C ASP A 216 -2.02 -9.42 3.37
N TYR A 217 -2.20 -8.33 2.62
CA TYR A 217 -1.54 -8.13 1.33
C TYR A 217 -1.21 -6.66 1.09
N CYS A 218 -0.11 -6.40 0.44
CA CYS A 218 0.33 -5.04 0.15
C CYS A 218 1.27 -4.98 -1.05
N GLY A 219 1.52 -3.75 -1.51
CA GLY A 219 2.62 -3.42 -2.41
C GLY A 219 3.69 -2.62 -1.67
N VAL A 220 4.88 -3.17 -1.54
CA VAL A 220 6.02 -2.51 -0.88
C VAL A 220 6.87 -1.83 -1.95
N ASP A 221 7.02 -0.52 -1.84
CA ASP A 221 7.83 0.27 -2.78
C ASP A 221 9.24 0.45 -2.21
N LEU A 222 10.23 0.03 -3.00
CA LEU A 222 11.64 -0.02 -2.62
C LEU A 222 12.49 0.86 -3.53
N LEU A 223 13.52 1.49 -2.97
CA LEU A 223 14.69 1.95 -3.69
C LEU A 223 15.88 1.06 -3.39
N ARG A 224 16.90 1.13 -4.23
CA ARG A 224 18.18 0.48 -3.99
C ARG A 224 19.30 1.50 -4.03
N ASP A 225 20.13 1.51 -3.01
CA ASP A 225 21.35 2.30 -2.92
C ASP A 225 22.58 1.41 -2.73
N SER A 226 23.71 1.99 -2.31
CA SER A 226 24.97 1.27 -2.07
C SER A 226 24.93 0.30 -0.89
N GLU A 227 23.96 0.45 0.02
CA GLU A 227 23.79 -0.39 1.21
C GLU A 227 22.71 -1.46 1.04
N GLY A 228 22.00 -1.47 -0.10
CA GLY A 228 20.95 -2.43 -0.40
C GLY A 228 19.58 -1.78 -0.62
N TYR A 229 18.50 -2.54 -0.34
CA TYR A 229 17.14 -2.02 -0.48
C TYR A 229 16.72 -1.18 0.73
N THR A 230 15.87 -0.19 0.46
CA THR A 230 15.25 0.69 1.47
C THR A 230 13.79 0.93 1.13
N VAL A 231 12.90 0.92 2.13
CA VAL A 231 11.45 1.01 1.95
C VAL A 231 11.01 2.46 1.84
N LEU A 232 10.32 2.81 0.77
CA LEU A 232 9.71 4.13 0.58
C LEU A 232 8.32 4.22 1.18
N GLU A 233 7.50 3.19 0.94
CA GLU A 233 6.11 3.13 1.40
C GLU A 233 5.56 1.69 1.32
N VAL A 234 4.48 1.44 2.06
CA VAL A 234 3.66 0.23 1.97
C VAL A 234 2.27 0.64 1.54
N ASN A 235 1.78 0.05 0.44
CA ASN A 235 0.48 0.36 -0.14
C ASN A 235 -0.54 -0.70 0.23
N GLY A 236 -1.60 -0.34 0.96
CA GLY A 236 -2.61 -1.28 1.49
C GLY A 236 -3.66 -1.74 0.48
N THR A 237 -3.79 -1.06 -0.66
CA THR A 237 -4.69 -1.45 -1.77
C THR A 237 -3.96 -1.33 -3.11
N PRO A 238 -2.87 -2.11 -3.31
CA PRO A 238 -1.96 -1.93 -4.42
C PRO A 238 -2.58 -2.37 -5.76
N ASN A 239 -2.05 -1.82 -6.86
CA ASN A 239 -2.16 -2.41 -8.18
C ASN A 239 -1.05 -3.45 -8.37
N TRP A 240 -1.33 -4.46 -9.21
CA TRP A 240 -0.41 -5.55 -9.56
C TRP A 240 -0.12 -5.64 -11.07
N HIS A 241 -0.31 -4.52 -11.79
CA HIS A 241 0.04 -4.45 -13.21
C HIS A 241 1.51 -4.77 -13.44
N CYS A 242 1.78 -5.35 -14.60
CA CYS A 242 3.12 -5.73 -15.05
C CYS A 242 3.80 -6.85 -14.24
N MET A 243 3.14 -7.43 -13.24
CA MET A 243 3.67 -8.58 -12.52
C MET A 243 3.53 -9.86 -13.35
N SER A 244 4.54 -10.72 -13.33
CA SER A 244 4.49 -12.04 -13.95
C SER A 244 3.72 -13.07 -13.14
N ALA A 245 3.63 -12.87 -11.84
CA ALA A 245 2.86 -13.72 -10.93
C ALA A 245 1.35 -13.56 -11.17
N PRO A 246 0.56 -14.63 -11.10
CA PRO A 246 -0.88 -14.58 -11.30
C PRO A 246 -1.60 -14.08 -10.03
N ILE A 247 -1.38 -12.80 -9.68
CA ILE A 247 -1.86 -12.19 -8.43
C ILE A 247 -3.36 -12.40 -8.21
N PRO A 248 -4.28 -12.21 -9.22
CA PRO A 248 -5.70 -12.46 -9.00
C PRO A 248 -6.02 -13.88 -8.52
N LYS A 249 -5.34 -14.88 -9.09
CA LYS A 249 -5.49 -16.28 -8.70
C LYS A 249 -4.97 -16.53 -7.27
N LEU A 250 -3.81 -15.98 -6.94
CA LEU A 250 -3.22 -16.12 -5.60
C LEU A 250 -4.11 -15.47 -4.54
N LEU A 251 -4.63 -14.27 -4.81
CA LEU A 251 -5.59 -13.59 -3.93
C LEU A 251 -6.87 -14.40 -3.76
N ALA A 252 -7.46 -14.90 -4.85
CA ALA A 252 -8.68 -15.72 -4.76
C ALA A 252 -8.46 -16.97 -3.90
N LEU A 253 -7.35 -17.68 -4.08
CA LEU A 253 -7.02 -18.86 -3.27
C LEU A 253 -6.81 -18.49 -1.80
N TYR A 254 -6.11 -17.39 -1.52
CA TYR A 254 -5.91 -16.87 -0.17
C TYR A 254 -7.25 -16.56 0.52
N LEU A 255 -8.15 -15.84 -0.15
CA LEU A 255 -9.47 -15.52 0.38
C LEU A 255 -10.31 -16.76 0.68
N ILE A 256 -10.28 -17.78 -0.20
CA ILE A 256 -10.96 -19.05 0.02
C ILE A 256 -10.42 -19.78 1.25
N GLU A 257 -9.10 -19.79 1.42
CA GLU A 257 -8.46 -20.41 2.58
C GLU A 257 -8.86 -19.69 3.87
N ARG A 258 -8.77 -18.34 3.89
CA ARG A 258 -9.17 -17.54 5.06
C ARG A 258 -10.66 -17.71 5.42
N GLU A 259 -11.52 -17.81 4.42
CA GLU A 259 -12.97 -18.07 4.65
C GLU A 259 -13.22 -19.45 5.24
N ARG A 260 -12.47 -20.48 4.80
CA ARG A 260 -12.56 -21.84 5.35
C ARG A 260 -12.08 -21.89 6.81
N GLU A 261 -10.99 -21.22 7.14
CA GLU A 261 -10.47 -21.15 8.52
C GLU A 261 -11.48 -20.55 9.50
N MET A 262 -12.25 -19.55 9.07
CA MET A 262 -13.29 -18.94 9.91
C MET A 262 -14.45 -19.91 10.22
N ARG A 263 -14.64 -20.94 9.40
CA ARG A 263 -15.74 -21.91 9.54
C ARG A 263 -15.32 -23.22 10.21
N ALA A 264 -14.03 -23.41 10.45
CA ALA A 264 -13.47 -24.61 11.09
C ALA A 264 -13.51 -24.50 12.62
#